data_a7edcaf77f36a5a5a90c3d3c452824fe
#
_entry.id   a7edcaf77f36a5a5a90c3d3c452824fe
#
_cell.length_a   1.000
_cell.length_b   1.000
_cell.length_c   1.000
_cell.angle_alpha   90.00
_cell.angle_beta   90.00
_cell.angle_gamma   90.00
#
_symmetry.space_group_name_H-M   'P 1'
#
loop_
_entity.id
_entity.type
_entity.pdbx_description
1 polymer ?
#
loop_
_entity_poly.entity_id
_entity_poly.type
_entity_poly.pdbx_seq_one_letter_code
_entity_poly.pdbx_strand_id
1 'polypeptide(L)'
;MTHRSRLAGFIIDCQTDDLDTATRFWSGALGLPIGELSPEESATYAKLDDAPGDLHIEVQKVTHPSRVHLDIEADDVDAEVRRLEALGAKRVAAVHTWVVMEAPTGQRFCVVRMKHPERGATPNVW
;
A
#
# COMPACT_ATOMS: atom_id res chain seq x y z
N MET A 1 -5.19 -15.11 -20.29
CA MET A 1 -5.53 -15.47 -18.92
C MET A 1 -5.99 -14.24 -18.17
N THR A 2 -6.94 -14.41 -17.28
CA THR A 2 -7.48 -13.31 -16.49
C THR A 2 -6.78 -13.22 -15.13
N HIS A 3 -6.77 -12.03 -14.58
CA HIS A 3 -6.39 -11.80 -13.19
C HIS A 3 -7.27 -10.72 -12.60
N ARG A 4 -7.24 -10.57 -11.28
CA ARG A 4 -8.05 -9.58 -10.58
C ARG A 4 -7.15 -8.61 -9.84
N SER A 5 -7.56 -7.35 -9.82
CA SER A 5 -6.86 -6.33 -9.04
C SER A 5 -7.81 -5.21 -8.61
N ARG A 6 -7.38 -4.45 -7.62
CA ARG A 6 -8.12 -3.29 -7.11
C ARG A 6 -7.20 -2.40 -6.28
N LEU A 7 -7.66 -1.19 -6.01
CA LEU A 7 -7.01 -0.36 -4.99
C LEU A 7 -7.09 -1.08 -3.64
N ALA A 8 -5.93 -1.34 -3.05
CA ALA A 8 -5.86 -1.93 -1.70
C ALA A 8 -6.00 -0.86 -0.63
N GLY A 9 -5.33 0.28 -0.82
CA GLY A 9 -5.30 1.36 0.12
C GLY A 9 -4.13 2.28 -0.14
N PHE A 10 -3.61 2.90 0.92
CA PHE A 10 -2.46 3.79 0.78
C PHE A 10 -1.59 3.74 2.03
N ILE A 11 -0.34 4.12 1.84
CA ILE A 11 0.67 4.15 2.88
C ILE A 11 1.13 5.59 3.06
N ILE A 12 1.10 6.06 4.30
CA ILE A 12 1.57 7.40 4.64
C ILE A 12 3.04 7.28 5.03
N ASP A 13 3.92 7.65 4.11
CA ASP A 13 5.36 7.59 4.32
C ASP A 13 5.80 8.82 5.11
N CYS A 14 6.37 8.59 6.28
CA CYS A 14 6.79 9.64 7.19
C CYS A 14 8.31 9.64 7.35
N GLN A 15 8.96 10.72 6.96
CA GLN A 15 10.38 10.90 7.21
C GLN A 15 10.57 11.24 8.68
N THR A 16 10.84 10.24 9.50
CA THR A 16 10.95 10.39 10.95
C THR A 16 11.75 9.25 11.56
N ASP A 17 12.31 9.48 12.73
CA ASP A 17 12.90 8.44 13.56
C ASP A 17 11.89 7.93 14.61
N ASP A 18 10.73 8.58 14.72
CA ASP A 18 9.72 8.31 15.74
C ASP A 18 8.39 7.90 15.09
N LEU A 19 8.27 6.59 14.81
CA LEU A 19 7.06 6.02 14.22
C LEU A 19 5.84 6.20 15.12
N ASP A 20 6.00 6.10 16.43
CA ASP A 20 4.88 6.20 17.37
C ASP A 20 4.21 7.58 17.32
N THR A 21 5.00 8.63 17.30
CA THR A 21 4.48 10.00 17.20
C THR A 21 3.75 10.22 15.88
N ALA A 22 4.32 9.76 14.76
CA ALA A 22 3.68 9.85 13.45
C ALA A 22 2.37 9.07 13.43
N THR A 23 2.37 7.87 13.97
CA THR A 23 1.18 7.01 14.01
C THR A 23 0.06 7.63 14.84
N ARG A 24 0.39 8.16 16.01
CA ARG A 24 -0.60 8.83 16.87
C ARG A 24 -1.22 10.04 16.19
N PHE A 25 -0.41 10.80 15.46
CA PHE A 25 -0.95 11.93 14.71
C PHE A 25 -1.98 11.48 13.67
N TRP A 26 -1.63 10.51 12.84
CA TRP A 26 -2.52 10.08 11.76
C TRP A 26 -3.74 9.32 12.27
N SER A 27 -3.58 8.51 13.32
CA SER A 27 -4.71 7.88 14.01
C SER A 27 -5.70 8.93 14.51
N GLY A 28 -5.20 9.98 15.18
CA GLY A 28 -6.04 11.06 15.68
C GLY A 28 -6.65 11.90 14.56
N ALA A 29 -5.87 12.22 13.54
CA ALA A 29 -6.34 13.05 12.43
C ALA A 29 -7.43 12.37 11.62
N LEU A 30 -7.32 11.05 11.39
CA LEU A 30 -8.27 10.29 10.58
C LEU A 30 -9.37 9.64 11.41
N GLY A 31 -9.22 9.59 12.72
CA GLY A 31 -10.19 8.93 13.59
C GLY A 31 -10.18 7.40 13.46
N LEU A 32 -9.03 6.82 13.13
CA LEU A 32 -8.89 5.38 12.94
C LEU A 32 -8.02 4.78 14.04
N PRO A 33 -8.45 3.66 14.68
CA PRO A 33 -7.66 3.06 15.75
C PRO A 33 -6.39 2.42 15.23
N ILE A 34 -5.36 2.40 16.08
CA ILE A 34 -4.09 1.75 15.76
C ILE A 34 -4.27 0.25 15.93
N GLY A 35 -3.98 -0.50 14.88
CA GLY A 35 -4.04 -1.96 14.87
C GLY A 35 -2.74 -2.61 15.32
N GLU A 36 -2.74 -3.94 15.31
CA GLU A 36 -1.57 -4.72 15.68
C GLU A 36 -0.89 -5.30 14.45
N LEU A 37 0.44 -5.29 14.46
CA LEU A 37 1.28 -5.94 13.46
C LEU A 37 2.26 -6.87 14.17
N SER A 38 2.91 -7.76 13.39
CA SER A 38 3.99 -8.59 13.93
C SER A 38 5.13 -7.72 14.45
N PRO A 39 5.96 -8.20 15.39
CA PRO A 39 7.10 -7.43 15.88
C PRO A 39 8.05 -6.98 14.77
N GLU A 40 8.21 -7.77 13.72
CA GLU A 40 9.06 -7.44 12.58
C GLU A 40 8.50 -6.29 11.77
N GLU A 41 7.19 -6.30 11.52
CA GLU A 41 6.51 -5.23 10.77
C GLU A 41 6.43 -3.95 11.58
N SER A 42 6.17 -4.03 12.88
CA SER A 42 5.98 -2.87 13.76
C SER A 42 7.24 -2.02 13.96
N ALA A 43 8.39 -2.50 13.54
CA ALA A 43 9.62 -1.69 13.55
C ALA A 43 9.59 -0.58 12.51
N THR A 44 8.85 -0.77 11.41
CA THR A 44 8.85 0.14 10.26
C THR A 44 7.44 0.65 9.94
N TYR A 45 6.41 -0.14 10.23
CA TYR A 45 5.02 0.14 9.87
C TYR A 45 4.13 0.19 11.11
N ALA A 46 3.06 0.97 11.01
CA ALA A 46 1.93 0.90 11.91
C ALA A 46 0.65 0.85 11.09
N LYS A 47 -0.28 -0.01 11.48
CA LYS A 47 -1.54 -0.20 10.78
C LYS A 47 -2.62 0.66 11.42
N LEU A 48 -3.47 1.28 10.60
CA LEU A 48 -4.69 1.95 11.05
C LEU A 48 -5.90 1.09 10.66
N ASP A 49 -6.69 0.68 11.65
CA ASP A 49 -7.82 -0.21 11.47
C ASP A 49 -9.12 0.55 11.14
N ASP A 50 -10.11 -0.19 10.70
CA ASP A 50 -11.48 0.30 10.49
C ASP A 50 -11.60 1.43 9.45
N ALA A 51 -10.74 1.44 8.45
CA ALA A 51 -10.82 2.41 7.37
C ALA A 51 -12.09 2.21 6.53
N PRO A 52 -12.66 3.29 5.97
CA PRO A 52 -13.82 3.19 5.09
C PRO A 52 -13.54 2.26 3.90
N GLY A 53 -14.56 1.47 3.52
CA GLY A 53 -14.43 0.55 2.39
C GLY A 53 -13.43 -0.58 2.58
N ASP A 54 -13.05 -0.84 3.83
CA ASP A 54 -12.06 -1.84 4.18
C ASP A 54 -10.69 -1.59 3.53
N LEU A 55 -10.36 -0.32 3.31
CA LEU A 55 -9.06 0.07 2.77
C LEU A 55 -7.94 -0.25 3.75
N HIS A 56 -6.81 -0.67 3.21
CA HIS A 56 -5.61 -0.94 3.98
C HIS A 56 -4.79 0.35 4.10
N ILE A 57 -4.72 0.90 5.31
CA ILE A 57 -3.97 2.13 5.56
C ILE A 57 -2.87 1.84 6.58
N GLU A 58 -1.64 2.20 6.22
CA GLU A 58 -0.51 2.09 7.11
C GLU A 58 0.28 3.39 7.16
N VAL A 59 0.99 3.60 8.28
CA VAL A 59 1.98 4.65 8.43
C VAL A 59 3.34 3.97 8.37
N GLN A 60 4.25 4.50 7.55
CA GLN A 60 5.57 3.91 7.37
C GLN A 60 6.66 4.93 7.75
N LYS A 61 7.64 4.47 8.52
CA LYS A 61 8.86 5.23 8.81
C LYS A 61 9.80 5.10 7.62
N VAL A 62 10.22 6.24 7.05
CA VAL A 62 11.08 6.27 5.86
C VAL A 62 12.21 7.29 6.05
N THR A 63 13.24 7.19 5.19
CA THR A 63 14.37 8.12 5.18
C THR A 63 14.28 9.16 4.06
N HIS A 64 13.44 8.94 3.06
CA HIS A 64 13.19 9.91 2.00
C HIS A 64 12.16 10.95 2.46
N PRO A 65 11.94 12.05 1.69
CA PRO A 65 10.92 13.02 2.04
C PRO A 65 9.53 12.40 2.17
N SER A 66 8.76 12.89 3.12
CA SER A 66 7.40 12.40 3.40
C SER A 66 6.51 12.49 2.17
N ARG A 67 5.71 11.46 1.96
CA ARG A 67 4.76 11.36 0.84
C ARG A 67 3.73 10.28 1.15
N VAL A 68 2.69 10.22 0.33
CA VAL A 68 1.70 9.14 0.38
C VAL A 68 1.83 8.33 -0.91
N HIS A 69 1.86 7.01 -0.81
CA HIS A 69 1.82 6.16 -2.00
C HIS A 69 0.64 5.20 -1.94
N LEU A 70 0.13 4.86 -3.12
CA LEU A 70 -0.97 3.92 -3.26
C LEU A 70 -0.45 2.50 -3.31
N ASP A 71 -1.25 1.56 -2.80
CA ASP A 71 -1.07 0.14 -3.03
C ASP A 71 -2.20 -0.38 -3.90
N ILE A 72 -1.84 -1.09 -4.96
CA ILE A 72 -2.76 -1.88 -5.78
C ILE A 72 -2.54 -3.33 -5.41
N GLU A 73 -3.60 -4.05 -5.06
CA GLU A 73 -3.49 -5.47 -4.78
C GLU A 73 -4.00 -6.31 -5.94
N ALA A 74 -3.33 -7.43 -6.18
CA ALA A 74 -3.64 -8.33 -7.29
C ALA A 74 -3.46 -9.79 -6.87
N ASP A 75 -4.29 -10.66 -7.45
CA ASP A 75 -4.14 -12.11 -7.26
C ASP A 75 -2.99 -12.69 -8.12
N ASP A 76 -2.56 -11.93 -9.13
CA ASP A 76 -1.36 -12.24 -9.94
C ASP A 76 -0.57 -10.94 -10.11
N VAL A 77 0.44 -10.76 -9.27
CA VAL A 77 1.24 -9.52 -9.24
C VAL A 77 1.96 -9.30 -10.58
N ASP A 78 2.53 -10.35 -11.15
CA ASP A 78 3.27 -10.22 -12.43
C ASP A 78 2.35 -9.80 -13.57
N ALA A 79 1.15 -10.36 -13.63
CA ALA A 79 0.16 -9.99 -14.65
C ALA A 79 -0.28 -8.53 -14.47
N GLU A 80 -0.49 -8.10 -13.23
CA GLU A 80 -0.86 -6.72 -12.94
C GLU A 80 0.26 -5.75 -13.30
N VAL A 81 1.50 -6.07 -12.98
CA VAL A 81 2.66 -5.25 -13.36
C VAL A 81 2.70 -5.07 -14.89
N ARG A 82 2.52 -6.16 -15.65
CA ARG A 82 2.51 -6.08 -17.12
C ARG A 82 1.35 -5.21 -17.63
N ARG A 83 0.17 -5.33 -17.02
CA ARG A 83 -0.98 -4.49 -17.38
C ARG A 83 -0.67 -3.00 -17.16
N LEU A 84 -0.06 -2.68 -16.01
CA LEU A 84 0.29 -1.30 -15.66
C LEU A 84 1.43 -0.76 -16.53
N GLU A 85 2.39 -1.59 -16.89
CA GLU A 85 3.44 -1.20 -17.84
C GLU A 85 2.84 -0.83 -19.20
N ALA A 86 1.84 -1.58 -19.65
CA ALA A 86 1.12 -1.27 -20.89
C ALA A 86 0.37 0.07 -20.82
N LEU A 87 0.00 0.50 -19.62
CA LEU A 87 -0.61 1.81 -19.37
C LEU A 87 0.43 2.93 -19.22
N GLY A 88 1.72 2.61 -19.26
CA GLY A 88 2.79 3.60 -19.19
C GLY A 88 3.57 3.66 -17.88
N ALA A 89 3.27 2.80 -16.93
CA ALA A 89 4.04 2.73 -15.69
C ALA A 89 5.40 2.04 -15.93
N LYS A 90 6.33 2.30 -15.03
CA LYS A 90 7.66 1.69 -15.06
C LYS A 90 7.89 0.89 -13.79
N ARG A 91 8.53 -0.26 -13.95
CA ARG A 91 8.99 -1.06 -12.81
C ARG A 91 10.22 -0.39 -12.21
N VAL A 92 10.22 -0.19 -10.91
CA VAL A 92 11.35 0.41 -10.18
C VAL A 92 12.17 -0.66 -9.46
N ALA A 93 11.51 -1.51 -8.67
CA ALA A 93 12.19 -2.53 -7.89
C ALA A 93 11.22 -3.63 -7.47
N ALA A 94 11.74 -4.83 -7.29
CA ALA A 94 11.03 -5.93 -6.63
C ALA A 94 11.51 -6.00 -5.18
N VAL A 95 10.57 -6.02 -4.23
CA VAL A 95 10.86 -6.07 -2.80
C VAL A 95 10.02 -7.19 -2.18
N HIS A 96 10.67 -8.25 -1.71
CA HIS A 96 9.96 -9.42 -1.19
C HIS A 96 8.89 -9.93 -2.16
N THR A 97 7.60 -9.80 -1.82
CA THR A 97 6.47 -10.28 -2.63
C THR A 97 5.77 -9.18 -3.42
N TRP A 98 6.23 -7.93 -3.32
CA TRP A 98 5.61 -6.80 -4.01
C TRP A 98 6.57 -6.13 -4.98
N VAL A 99 6.02 -5.30 -5.85
CA VAL A 99 6.78 -4.56 -6.86
C VAL A 99 6.51 -3.07 -6.69
N VAL A 100 7.58 -2.28 -6.59
CA VAL A 100 7.50 -0.82 -6.59
C VAL A 100 7.50 -0.36 -8.04
N MET A 101 6.55 0.51 -8.38
CA MET A 101 6.39 1.06 -9.71
C MET A 101 6.36 2.60 -9.68
N GLU A 102 6.52 3.19 -10.85
CA GLU A 102 6.40 4.63 -11.04
C GLU A 102 5.36 4.89 -12.13
N ALA A 103 4.38 5.72 -11.80
CA ALA A 103 3.36 6.16 -12.75
C ALA A 103 3.95 7.09 -13.83
N PRO A 104 3.30 7.24 -15.00
CA PRO A 104 3.75 8.20 -16.02
C PRO A 104 3.91 9.63 -15.50
N THR A 105 3.18 9.97 -14.44
CA THR A 105 3.21 11.29 -13.79
C THR A 105 4.19 11.37 -12.62
N GLY A 106 4.98 10.33 -12.39
CA GLY A 106 6.08 10.34 -11.42
C GLY A 106 5.76 9.81 -10.04
N GLN A 107 4.50 9.50 -9.73
CA GLN A 107 4.16 8.96 -8.40
C GLN A 107 4.68 7.53 -8.26
N ARG A 108 5.27 7.24 -7.12
CA ARG A 108 5.61 5.87 -6.74
C ARG A 108 4.39 5.19 -6.15
N PHE A 109 4.20 3.92 -6.48
CA PHE A 109 3.14 3.09 -5.93
C PHE A 109 3.60 1.63 -5.92
N CYS A 110 2.87 0.78 -5.19
CA CYS A 110 3.24 -0.62 -5.07
C CYS A 110 2.14 -1.52 -5.60
N VAL A 111 2.53 -2.66 -6.17
CA VAL A 111 1.64 -3.76 -6.51
C VAL A 111 1.92 -4.87 -5.52
N VAL A 112 0.91 -5.22 -4.73
CA VAL A 112 1.01 -6.18 -3.63
C VAL A 112 0.07 -7.37 -3.85
N ARG A 113 0.30 -8.45 -3.14
CA ARG A 113 -0.56 -9.64 -3.24
C ARG A 113 -1.89 -9.41 -2.57
N MET A 114 -2.97 -9.78 -3.27
CA MET A 114 -4.33 -9.75 -2.71
C MET A 114 -4.53 -10.97 -1.82
N LYS A 115 -4.71 -10.75 -0.51
CA LYS A 115 -4.85 -11.82 0.49
C LYS A 115 -6.30 -12.11 0.83
N HIS A 116 -7.18 -11.12 0.71
CA HIS A 116 -8.58 -11.20 1.16
C HIS A 116 -9.53 -10.64 0.11
N PRO A 117 -9.70 -11.35 -1.04
CA PRO A 117 -10.55 -10.85 -2.14
C PRO A 117 -12.02 -10.72 -1.74
N GLU A 118 -12.46 -11.41 -0.67
CA GLU A 118 -13.82 -11.36 -0.17
C GLU A 118 -14.15 -10.09 0.62
N ARG A 119 -13.13 -9.30 0.97
CA ARG A 119 -13.30 -8.05 1.74
C ARG A 119 -13.26 -6.84 0.83
N GLY A 120 -13.98 -5.79 1.24
CA GLY A 120 -13.97 -4.50 0.56
C GLY A 120 -14.68 -4.51 -0.80
N ALA A 121 -14.27 -3.63 -1.69
CA ALA A 121 -14.87 -3.51 -3.02
C ALA A 121 -14.56 -4.73 -3.89
N THR A 122 -15.50 -5.11 -4.76
CA THR A 122 -15.29 -6.20 -5.71
C THR A 122 -14.09 -5.90 -6.61
N PRO A 123 -13.11 -6.82 -6.71
CA PRO A 123 -11.97 -6.60 -7.59
C PRO A 123 -12.36 -6.51 -9.06
N ASN A 124 -11.60 -5.70 -9.81
CA ASN A 124 -11.72 -5.70 -11.26
C ASN A 124 -11.16 -7.00 -11.83
N VAL A 125 -11.77 -7.47 -12.91
CA VAL A 125 -11.30 -8.64 -13.67
C VAL A 125 -10.73 -8.14 -14.99
N TRP A 126 -9.52 -8.56 -15.28
CA TRP A 126 -8.78 -8.13 -16.47
C TRP A 126 -8.54 -9.27 -17.46
#